data_af5b7eb992f6c499bf80bfe66c8bbf49
#
_entry.id   af5b7eb992f6c499bf80bfe66c8bbf49
#
_cell.length_a   1.000
_cell.length_b   1.000
_cell.length_c   1.000
_cell.angle_alpha   90.00
_cell.angle_beta   90.00
_cell.angle_gamma   90.00
#
_symmetry.space_group_name_H-M   'P 1'
#
loop_
_entity.id
_entity.type
_entity.pdbx_description
1 polymer ?
#
loop_
_entity_poly.entity_id
_entity_poly.type
_entity_poly.pdbx_seq_one_letter_code
_entity_poly.pdbx_strand_id
1 'polypeptide(L)'
;MADRLGQEKDNKRSKTLLTVAVVLVVLNVLLFFLVPTQKTISYDEDAVIYSVSDENYEKPCHVTLTGTLTQSVLLKDVFEGSLYITDVPGLEENMTIRLTRQNGAWEGHIYDWAGQIISTGVWDVEATKDFEHVTIAFASTYERTGSQVQASFDRGSATFLSLGAPNRAYALRQLQELILKQN
;
A
#
# COMPACT_ATOMS: atom_id res chain seq x y z
N MET A 1 56.06 -37.42 17.37
CA MET A 1 55.69 -37.03 16.00
C MET A 1 54.18 -37.22 15.71
N ALA A 2 53.51 -38.20 16.31
CA ALA A 2 52.08 -38.47 16.16
C ALA A 2 51.18 -37.37 16.74
N ASP A 3 51.57 -36.74 17.83
CA ASP A 3 50.76 -35.70 18.53
C ASP A 3 50.58 -34.41 17.71
N ARG A 4 51.54 -34.00 16.90
CA ARG A 4 51.42 -32.81 16.04
C ARG A 4 50.49 -33.00 14.88
N LEU A 5 50.39 -34.23 14.36
CA LEU A 5 49.45 -34.55 13.24
C LEU A 5 48.01 -34.60 13.70
N GLY A 6 47.74 -35.00 14.94
CA GLY A 6 46.42 -34.96 15.55
C GLY A 6 45.94 -33.52 15.76
N GLN A 7 46.78 -32.65 16.34
CA GLN A 7 46.44 -31.24 16.57
C GLN A 7 46.20 -30.43 15.27
N GLU A 8 46.96 -30.73 14.20
CA GLU A 8 46.79 -30.07 12.92
C GLU A 8 45.44 -30.44 12.23
N LYS A 9 45.03 -31.71 12.38
CA LYS A 9 43.80 -32.25 11.85
C LYS A 9 42.55 -31.67 12.58
N ASP A 10 42.64 -31.54 13.91
CA ASP A 10 41.57 -30.94 14.72
C ASP A 10 41.48 -29.43 14.48
N ASN A 11 42.57 -28.75 14.26
CA ASN A 11 42.57 -27.32 13.93
C ASN A 11 41.98 -27.05 12.53
N LYS A 12 42.22 -27.93 11.53
CA LYS A 12 41.57 -27.85 10.22
C LYS A 12 40.07 -28.09 10.32
N ARG A 13 39.63 -29.10 11.07
CA ARG A 13 38.21 -29.38 11.29
C ARG A 13 37.49 -28.22 11.99
N SER A 14 38.10 -27.64 13.03
CA SER A 14 37.56 -26.50 13.75
C SER A 14 37.41 -25.27 12.83
N LYS A 15 38.40 -24.98 11.99
CA LYS A 15 38.34 -23.89 11.01
C LYS A 15 37.22 -24.11 9.96
N THR A 16 37.10 -25.34 9.47
CA THR A 16 36.05 -25.68 8.51
C THR A 16 34.66 -25.53 9.15
N LEU A 17 34.47 -26.01 10.37
CA LEU A 17 33.19 -25.85 11.10
C LEU A 17 32.86 -24.38 11.35
N LEU A 18 33.85 -23.58 11.73
CA LEU A 18 33.64 -22.12 11.90
C LEU A 18 33.25 -21.45 10.59
N THR A 19 33.92 -21.80 9.49
CA THR A 19 33.55 -21.24 8.14
C THR A 19 32.13 -21.62 7.74
N VAL A 20 31.73 -22.88 7.93
CA VAL A 20 30.36 -23.32 7.65
C VAL A 20 29.36 -22.59 8.52
N ALA A 21 29.64 -22.42 9.82
CA ALA A 21 28.77 -21.68 10.72
C ALA A 21 28.59 -20.20 10.28
N VAL A 22 29.70 -19.54 9.92
CA VAL A 22 29.63 -18.15 9.40
C VAL A 22 28.85 -18.07 8.11
N VAL A 23 29.06 -18.99 7.16
CA VAL A 23 28.29 -19.02 5.90
C VAL A 23 26.79 -19.23 6.16
N LEU A 24 26.43 -20.11 7.08
CA LEU A 24 25.03 -20.35 7.45
C LEU A 24 24.40 -19.10 8.10
N VAL A 25 25.12 -18.41 8.98
CA VAL A 25 24.63 -17.16 9.58
C VAL A 25 24.41 -16.10 8.50
N VAL A 26 25.38 -15.90 7.60
CA VAL A 26 25.25 -14.95 6.49
C VAL A 26 24.08 -15.30 5.59
N LEU A 27 23.92 -16.59 5.27
CA LEU A 27 22.81 -17.06 4.45
C LEU A 27 21.44 -16.81 5.11
N ASN A 28 21.33 -17.06 6.43
CA ASN A 28 20.10 -16.78 7.17
C ASN A 28 19.79 -15.28 7.23
N VAL A 29 20.79 -14.44 7.41
CA VAL A 29 20.63 -12.98 7.37
C VAL A 29 20.17 -12.52 5.99
N LEU A 30 20.78 -13.04 4.93
CA LEU A 30 20.36 -12.74 3.55
C LEU A 30 18.92 -13.20 3.28
N LEU A 31 18.54 -14.40 3.70
CA LEU A 31 17.19 -14.91 3.57
C LEU A 31 16.17 -14.04 4.31
N PHE A 32 16.49 -13.56 5.51
CA PHE A 32 15.63 -12.66 6.29
C PHE A 32 15.34 -11.36 5.52
N PHE A 33 16.31 -10.82 4.79
CA PHE A 33 16.11 -9.62 3.98
C PHE A 33 15.43 -9.89 2.63
N LEU A 34 15.51 -11.11 2.11
CA LEU A 34 14.93 -11.49 0.81
C LEU A 34 13.48 -11.93 0.90
N VAL A 35 13.05 -12.47 2.03
CA VAL A 35 11.68 -12.96 2.21
C VAL A 35 10.75 -11.78 2.52
N PRO A 36 9.78 -11.47 1.65
CA PRO A 36 8.80 -10.42 1.92
C PRO A 36 7.87 -10.83 3.07
N THR A 37 7.49 -9.86 3.87
CA THR A 37 6.45 -10.04 4.90
C THR A 37 5.08 -9.72 4.31
N GLN A 38 4.07 -10.48 4.72
CA GLN A 38 2.69 -10.27 4.30
C GLN A 38 1.82 -9.91 5.50
N LYS A 39 0.98 -8.89 5.31
CA LYS A 39 -0.01 -8.44 6.28
C LYS A 39 -1.38 -8.39 5.60
N THR A 40 -2.39 -8.99 6.19
CA THR A 40 -3.77 -8.81 5.75
C THR A 40 -4.27 -7.44 6.22
N ILE A 41 -4.84 -6.69 5.29
CA ILE A 41 -5.53 -5.42 5.53
C ILE A 41 -7.02 -5.68 5.35
N SER A 42 -7.83 -5.21 6.30
CA SER A 42 -9.28 -5.34 6.23
C SER A 42 -9.92 -4.15 6.93
N TYR A 43 -10.58 -3.32 6.15
CA TYR A 43 -11.42 -2.21 6.61
C TYR A 43 -12.84 -2.45 6.13
N ASP A 44 -13.79 -2.27 7.00
CA ASP A 44 -15.23 -2.35 6.75
C ASP A 44 -15.88 -1.31 7.65
N GLU A 45 -15.83 -0.04 7.23
CA GLU A 45 -16.03 1.11 8.09
C GLU A 45 -16.78 2.22 7.38
N ASP A 46 -17.46 3.03 8.19
CA ASP A 46 -18.00 4.30 7.73
C ASP A 46 -16.86 5.29 7.48
N ALA A 47 -17.01 6.05 6.42
CA ALA A 47 -16.06 7.03 5.96
C ALA A 47 -16.77 8.31 5.52
N VAL A 48 -16.02 9.33 5.23
CA VAL A 48 -16.55 10.59 4.73
C VAL A 48 -15.85 11.00 3.43
N ILE A 49 -16.66 11.36 2.43
CA ILE A 49 -16.19 12.07 1.24
C ILE A 49 -16.32 13.56 1.52
N TYR A 50 -15.24 14.30 1.34
CA TYR A 50 -15.17 15.72 1.70
C TYR A 50 -14.39 16.52 0.66
N SER A 51 -14.61 17.84 0.63
CA SER A 51 -13.80 18.77 -0.14
C SER A 51 -12.85 19.55 0.79
N VAL A 52 -11.67 19.86 0.28
CA VAL A 52 -10.73 20.75 0.99
C VAL A 52 -11.17 22.19 0.88
N SER A 53 -11.70 22.59 -0.27
CA SER A 53 -12.11 23.98 -0.57
C SER A 53 -13.53 24.33 -0.15
N ASP A 54 -14.44 23.35 -0.13
CA ASP A 54 -15.83 23.56 0.29
C ASP A 54 -16.06 22.99 1.68
N GLU A 55 -16.21 23.90 2.66
CA GLU A 55 -16.42 23.52 4.06
C GLU A 55 -17.75 22.83 4.33
N ASN A 56 -18.72 23.01 3.43
CA ASN A 56 -20.05 22.42 3.56
C ASN A 56 -20.18 21.08 2.81
N TYR A 57 -19.18 20.71 2.01
CA TYR A 57 -19.22 19.44 1.29
C TYR A 57 -18.70 18.32 2.17
N GLU A 58 -19.63 17.55 2.70
CA GLU A 58 -19.40 16.35 3.49
C GLU A 58 -20.48 15.32 3.17
N LYS A 59 -20.07 14.14 2.65
CA LYS A 59 -20.99 13.06 2.30
C LYS A 59 -20.55 11.78 3.02
N PRO A 60 -21.37 11.23 3.91
CA PRO A 60 -21.06 9.93 4.52
C PRO A 60 -21.12 8.83 3.46
N CYS A 61 -20.27 7.84 3.58
CA CYS A 61 -20.26 6.63 2.76
C CYS A 61 -19.76 5.45 3.58
N HIS A 62 -19.92 4.25 3.05
CA HIS A 62 -19.36 3.04 3.65
C HIS A 62 -18.28 2.48 2.71
N VAL A 63 -17.14 2.05 3.28
CA VAL A 63 -15.98 1.56 2.52
C VAL A 63 -15.59 0.20 3.02
N THR A 64 -15.46 -0.74 2.10
CA THR A 64 -14.81 -2.02 2.35
C THR A 64 -13.52 -2.08 1.53
N LEU A 65 -12.37 -2.17 2.21
CA LEU A 65 -11.06 -2.35 1.60
C LEU A 65 -10.42 -3.58 2.21
N THR A 66 -10.23 -4.63 1.42
CA THR A 66 -9.62 -5.87 1.88
C THR A 66 -8.51 -6.30 0.94
N GLY A 67 -7.42 -6.81 1.50
CA GLY A 67 -6.31 -7.26 0.66
C GLY A 67 -5.09 -7.70 1.44
N THR A 68 -4.00 -7.90 0.68
CA THR A 68 -2.71 -8.31 1.21
C THR A 68 -1.67 -7.24 0.92
N LEU A 69 -1.06 -6.73 1.96
CA LEU A 69 0.10 -5.86 1.91
C LEU A 69 1.36 -6.73 1.96
N THR A 70 2.13 -6.75 0.89
CA THR A 70 3.43 -7.41 0.81
C THR A 70 4.53 -6.37 0.95
N GLN A 71 5.32 -6.47 2.01
CA GLN A 71 6.42 -5.54 2.30
C GLN A 71 7.77 -6.24 2.13
N SER A 72 8.71 -5.58 1.49
CA SER A 72 10.05 -6.13 1.23
C SER A 72 11.13 -5.07 1.47
N VAL A 73 12.26 -5.51 2.01
CA VAL A 73 13.42 -4.63 2.19
C VAL A 73 14.11 -4.29 0.87
N LEU A 74 14.05 -5.20 -0.11
CA LEU A 74 14.76 -5.07 -1.39
C LEU A 74 13.85 -4.78 -2.58
N LEU A 75 12.57 -5.13 -2.47
CA LEU A 75 11.58 -4.93 -3.52
C LEU A 75 10.61 -3.83 -3.10
N LYS A 76 9.82 -3.36 -4.05
CA LYS A 76 8.74 -2.41 -3.75
C LYS A 76 7.68 -3.07 -2.89
N ASP A 77 7.14 -2.31 -1.94
CA ASP A 77 5.95 -2.73 -1.23
C ASP A 77 4.77 -2.76 -2.20
N VAL A 78 3.92 -3.78 -2.10
CA VAL A 78 2.76 -3.97 -2.98
C VAL A 78 1.53 -4.27 -2.13
N PHE A 79 0.43 -3.58 -2.42
CA PHE A 79 -0.89 -3.92 -1.91
C PHE A 79 -1.76 -4.44 -3.05
N GLU A 80 -2.38 -5.59 -2.84
CA GLU A 80 -3.35 -6.19 -3.76
C GLU A 80 -4.61 -6.57 -3.00
N GLY A 81 -5.76 -6.14 -3.51
CA GLY A 81 -7.01 -6.38 -2.79
C GLY A 81 -8.25 -5.98 -3.57
N SER A 82 -9.34 -5.77 -2.84
CA SER A 82 -10.60 -5.27 -3.36
C SER A 82 -11.02 -4.00 -2.64
N LEU A 83 -11.63 -3.10 -3.37
CA LEU A 83 -12.20 -1.84 -2.90
C LEU A 83 -13.67 -1.78 -3.30
N TYR A 84 -14.51 -1.40 -2.35
CA TYR A 84 -15.93 -1.12 -2.54
C TYR A 84 -16.27 0.17 -1.79
N ILE A 85 -16.99 1.07 -2.43
CA ILE A 85 -17.43 2.33 -1.82
C ILE A 85 -18.88 2.55 -2.20
N THR A 86 -19.76 2.71 -1.21
CA THR A 86 -21.17 3.03 -1.44
C THR A 86 -21.31 4.41 -2.04
N ASP A 87 -22.34 4.57 -2.89
CA ASP A 87 -22.73 5.86 -3.48
C ASP A 87 -21.66 6.56 -4.32
N VAL A 88 -20.64 5.82 -4.78
CA VAL A 88 -19.65 6.32 -5.73
C VAL A 88 -19.79 5.55 -7.03
N PRO A 89 -20.26 6.19 -8.12
CA PRO A 89 -20.44 5.52 -9.40
C PRO A 89 -19.18 4.81 -9.88
N GLY A 90 -19.32 3.53 -10.24
CA GLY A 90 -18.20 2.69 -10.68
C GLY A 90 -17.40 2.03 -9.55
N LEU A 91 -17.72 2.31 -8.28
CA LEU A 91 -17.13 1.65 -7.10
C LEU A 91 -18.18 0.94 -6.23
N GLU A 92 -19.41 0.83 -6.73
CA GLU A 92 -20.54 0.12 -6.10
C GLU A 92 -20.45 -1.41 -6.27
N GLU A 93 -19.47 -1.89 -7.02
CA GLU A 93 -19.11 -3.29 -7.15
C GLU A 93 -17.69 -3.50 -6.60
N ASN A 94 -17.38 -4.71 -6.17
CA ASN A 94 -16.01 -5.02 -5.69
C ASN A 94 -15.01 -4.90 -6.84
N MET A 95 -14.18 -3.88 -6.76
CA MET A 95 -13.12 -3.61 -7.72
C MET A 95 -11.78 -4.13 -7.21
N THR A 96 -10.99 -4.74 -8.07
CA THR A 96 -9.62 -5.12 -7.74
C THR A 96 -8.73 -3.88 -7.75
N ILE A 97 -7.98 -3.69 -6.67
CA ILE A 97 -7.01 -2.61 -6.53
C ILE A 97 -5.61 -3.20 -6.39
N ARG A 98 -4.67 -2.64 -7.13
CA ARG A 98 -3.25 -2.95 -6.99
C ARG A 98 -2.44 -1.67 -6.89
N LEU A 99 -1.77 -1.50 -5.76
CA LEU A 99 -0.92 -0.34 -5.48
C LEU A 99 0.53 -0.81 -5.28
N THR A 100 1.45 -0.01 -5.75
CA THR A 100 2.89 -0.23 -5.57
C THR A 100 3.49 1.02 -4.95
N ARG A 101 4.28 0.87 -3.91
CA ARG A 101 4.91 2.00 -3.23
C ARG A 101 6.18 2.42 -3.94
N GLN A 102 6.25 3.68 -4.39
CA GLN A 102 7.41 4.29 -5.02
C GLN A 102 7.67 5.66 -4.40
N ASN A 103 8.93 5.96 -4.07
CA ASN A 103 9.35 7.26 -3.52
C ASN A 103 8.50 7.76 -2.33
N GLY A 104 7.99 6.83 -1.53
CA GLY A 104 7.15 7.16 -0.37
C GLY A 104 5.64 7.21 -0.66
N ALA A 105 5.22 7.35 -1.89
CA ALA A 105 3.81 7.38 -2.32
C ALA A 105 3.34 6.01 -2.84
N TRP A 106 2.03 5.78 -2.75
CA TRP A 106 1.38 4.63 -3.35
C TRP A 106 0.84 4.99 -4.71
N GLU A 107 1.22 4.23 -5.72
CA GLU A 107 0.79 4.39 -7.10
C GLU A 107 0.16 3.09 -7.59
N GLY A 108 -0.94 3.16 -8.33
CA GLY A 108 -1.56 1.94 -8.82
C GLY A 108 -2.80 2.15 -9.67
N HIS A 109 -3.47 1.03 -9.91
CA HIS A 109 -4.63 0.97 -10.78
C HIS A 109 -5.76 0.20 -10.11
N ILE A 110 -6.98 0.56 -10.51
CA ILE A 110 -8.20 -0.15 -10.17
C ILE A 110 -8.64 -0.92 -11.40
N TYR A 111 -8.98 -2.19 -11.20
CA TYR A 111 -9.38 -3.11 -12.26
C TYR A 111 -10.82 -3.56 -12.04
N ASP A 112 -11.55 -3.79 -13.12
CA ASP A 112 -12.82 -4.50 -13.07
C ASP A 112 -12.59 -6.01 -12.81
N TRP A 113 -13.70 -6.75 -12.68
CA TRP A 113 -13.67 -8.19 -12.50
C TRP A 113 -13.06 -8.96 -13.68
N ALA A 114 -13.01 -8.36 -14.89
CA ALA A 114 -12.36 -8.94 -16.08
C ALA A 114 -10.85 -8.63 -16.16
N GLY A 115 -10.29 -7.91 -15.17
CA GLY A 115 -8.89 -7.54 -15.13
C GLY A 115 -8.52 -6.37 -16.06
N GLN A 116 -9.52 -5.64 -16.57
CA GLN A 116 -9.28 -4.46 -17.37
C GLN A 116 -9.07 -3.25 -16.46
N ILE A 117 -8.10 -2.41 -16.77
CA ILE A 117 -7.92 -1.14 -16.08
C ILE A 117 -9.15 -0.28 -16.33
N ILE A 118 -9.84 0.08 -15.27
CA ILE A 118 -10.97 0.98 -15.32
C ILE A 118 -10.61 2.30 -14.66
N SER A 119 -11.10 3.36 -15.25
CA SER A 119 -11.09 4.66 -14.60
C SER A 119 -12.42 4.82 -13.85
N THR A 120 -12.33 4.90 -12.55
CA THR A 120 -13.48 5.01 -11.65
C THR A 120 -13.68 6.42 -11.11
N GLY A 121 -12.97 7.40 -11.68
CA GLY A 121 -12.89 8.73 -11.09
C GLY A 121 -11.94 8.81 -9.87
N VAL A 122 -11.37 7.70 -9.44
CA VAL A 122 -10.29 7.72 -8.46
C VAL A 122 -9.03 8.22 -9.14
N TRP A 123 -8.43 9.26 -8.57
CA TRP A 123 -7.19 9.84 -9.07
C TRP A 123 -5.97 9.20 -8.42
N ASP A 124 -5.99 9.09 -7.09
CA ASP A 124 -4.86 8.61 -6.32
C ASP A 124 -5.31 7.97 -5.01
N VAL A 125 -4.47 7.09 -4.46
CA VAL A 125 -4.66 6.47 -3.15
C VAL A 125 -3.42 6.74 -2.32
N GLU A 126 -3.57 7.55 -1.30
CA GLU A 126 -2.51 7.84 -0.34
C GLU A 126 -2.72 7.01 0.94
N ALA A 127 -1.68 6.34 1.39
CA ALA A 127 -1.72 5.57 2.62
C ALA A 127 -0.41 5.66 3.39
N THR A 128 -0.48 5.45 4.71
CA THR A 128 0.72 5.18 5.51
C THR A 128 1.36 3.86 5.07
N LYS A 129 2.63 3.67 5.42
CA LYS A 129 3.38 2.46 5.02
C LYS A 129 2.69 1.16 5.45
N ASP A 130 2.00 1.17 6.55
CA ASP A 130 1.30 0.05 7.18
C ASP A 130 -0.21 0.01 6.90
N PHE A 131 -0.71 0.96 6.08
CA PHE A 131 -2.12 1.15 5.78
C PHE A 131 -2.99 1.51 7.00
N GLU A 132 -2.44 2.08 8.06
CA GLU A 132 -3.25 2.56 9.21
C GLU A 132 -4.13 3.75 8.85
N HIS A 133 -3.66 4.60 7.94
CA HIS A 133 -4.44 5.72 7.39
C HIS A 133 -4.46 5.61 5.87
N VAL A 134 -5.65 5.67 5.30
CA VAL A 134 -5.86 5.61 3.84
C VAL A 134 -6.76 6.76 3.43
N THR A 135 -6.32 7.52 2.44
CA THR A 135 -7.09 8.59 1.82
C THR A 135 -7.13 8.35 0.31
N ILE A 136 -8.33 8.44 -0.26
CA ILE A 136 -8.57 8.29 -1.70
C ILE A 136 -8.89 9.67 -2.25
N ALA A 137 -8.14 10.11 -3.25
CA ALA A 137 -8.41 11.32 -4.01
C ALA A 137 -9.24 11.00 -5.24
N PHE A 138 -10.33 11.74 -5.44
CA PHE A 138 -11.16 11.63 -6.64
C PHE A 138 -10.76 12.67 -7.68
N ALA A 139 -10.91 12.33 -8.96
CA ALA A 139 -10.72 13.27 -10.04
C ALA A 139 -11.73 14.43 -9.92
N SER A 140 -11.26 15.65 -10.15
CA SER A 140 -12.10 16.85 -10.12
C SER A 140 -13.07 16.89 -11.29
N THR A 141 -12.65 16.39 -12.46
CA THR A 141 -13.52 16.14 -13.61
C THR A 141 -13.27 14.73 -14.12
N TYR A 142 -14.35 14.06 -14.49
CA TYR A 142 -14.31 12.71 -15.02
C TYR A 142 -15.37 12.58 -16.11
N GLU A 143 -14.92 12.36 -17.35
CA GLU A 143 -15.77 12.13 -18.50
C GLU A 143 -15.38 10.85 -19.21
N ARG A 144 -16.34 10.00 -19.49
CA ARG A 144 -16.15 8.78 -20.27
C ARG A 144 -16.91 8.84 -21.56
N THR A 145 -16.19 8.73 -22.70
CA THR A 145 -16.78 8.65 -24.04
C THR A 145 -16.33 7.36 -24.71
N GLY A 146 -17.17 6.34 -24.66
CA GLY A 146 -16.83 5.00 -25.16
C GLY A 146 -15.69 4.37 -24.36
N SER A 147 -14.57 4.07 -25.04
CA SER A 147 -13.35 3.54 -24.42
C SER A 147 -12.36 4.62 -23.96
N GLN A 148 -12.66 5.89 -24.26
CA GLN A 148 -11.79 6.99 -23.84
C GLN A 148 -12.30 7.58 -22.53
N VAL A 149 -11.36 7.86 -21.64
CA VAL A 149 -11.59 8.52 -20.37
C VAL A 149 -10.72 9.75 -20.29
N GLN A 150 -11.36 10.89 -20.00
CA GLN A 150 -10.68 12.12 -19.61
C GLN A 150 -10.93 12.35 -18.12
N ALA A 151 -9.86 12.42 -17.36
CA ALA A 151 -9.90 12.78 -15.95
C ALA A 151 -8.88 13.89 -15.70
N SER A 152 -9.24 14.84 -14.86
CA SER A 152 -8.30 15.84 -14.37
C SER A 152 -8.37 15.95 -12.86
N PHE A 153 -7.26 16.32 -12.27
CA PHE A 153 -7.14 16.54 -10.84
C PHE A 153 -6.72 18.00 -10.59
N ASP A 154 -7.59 18.72 -9.90
CA ASP A 154 -7.28 20.03 -9.35
C ASP A 154 -7.44 19.96 -7.83
N ARG A 155 -6.34 20.08 -7.11
CA ARG A 155 -6.33 19.99 -5.65
C ARG A 155 -7.28 20.97 -4.98
N GLY A 156 -7.56 22.11 -5.61
CA GLY A 156 -8.48 23.13 -5.12
C GLY A 156 -9.95 22.73 -5.18
N SER A 157 -10.33 21.88 -6.16
CA SER A 157 -11.71 21.42 -6.37
C SER A 157 -11.89 19.92 -6.13
N ALA A 158 -10.80 19.20 -5.81
CA ALA A 158 -10.84 17.77 -5.59
C ALA A 158 -11.63 17.40 -4.33
N THR A 159 -12.28 16.26 -4.42
CA THR A 159 -12.89 15.59 -3.28
C THR A 159 -12.01 14.42 -2.84
N PHE A 160 -12.02 14.16 -1.55
CA PHE A 160 -11.24 13.12 -0.91
C PHE A 160 -12.14 12.25 -0.05
N LEU A 161 -11.73 11.02 0.12
CA LEU A 161 -12.32 10.08 1.09
C LEU A 161 -11.22 9.64 2.06
N SER A 162 -11.49 9.71 3.35
CA SER A 162 -10.58 9.18 4.37
C SER A 162 -11.27 8.05 5.15
N LEU A 163 -10.63 6.87 5.14
CA LEU A 163 -11.12 5.71 5.86
C LEU A 163 -11.06 5.95 7.38
N GLY A 164 -12.06 5.47 8.10
CA GLY A 164 -12.16 5.60 9.55
C GLY A 164 -12.34 7.03 10.06
N ALA A 165 -12.58 7.99 9.16
CA ALA A 165 -12.83 9.37 9.54
C ALA A 165 -14.33 9.60 9.79
N PRO A 166 -14.74 9.94 11.02
CA PRO A 166 -16.14 10.13 11.34
C PRO A 166 -16.72 11.46 10.82
N ASN A 167 -15.86 12.40 10.43
CA ASN A 167 -16.24 13.71 9.91
C ASN A 167 -15.08 14.38 9.17
N ARG A 168 -15.40 15.46 8.42
CA ARG A 168 -14.44 16.24 7.65
C ARG A 168 -13.26 16.77 8.47
N ALA A 169 -13.50 17.24 9.68
CA ALA A 169 -12.42 17.81 10.50
C ALA A 169 -11.36 16.75 10.89
N TYR A 170 -11.79 15.52 11.12
CA TYR A 170 -10.90 14.39 11.36
C TYR A 170 -10.17 13.99 10.07
N ALA A 171 -10.90 13.89 8.96
CA ALA A 171 -10.36 13.55 7.65
C ALA A 171 -9.26 14.52 7.18
N LEU A 172 -9.47 15.83 7.37
CA LEU A 172 -8.46 16.84 7.05
C LEU A 172 -7.17 16.67 7.87
N ARG A 173 -7.27 16.30 9.13
CA ARG A 173 -6.09 16.01 9.96
C ARG A 173 -5.33 14.78 9.45
N GLN A 174 -6.03 13.71 9.10
CA GLN A 174 -5.40 12.53 8.50
C GLN A 174 -4.67 12.88 7.20
N LEU A 175 -5.30 13.65 6.31
CA LEU A 175 -4.68 14.09 5.06
C LEU A 175 -3.42 14.93 5.32
N GLN A 176 -3.44 15.85 6.27
CA GLN A 176 -2.28 16.65 6.64
C GLN A 176 -1.13 15.79 7.18
N GLU A 177 -1.44 14.79 8.02
CA GLU A 177 -0.44 13.87 8.54
C GLU A 177 0.19 13.01 7.44
N LEU A 178 -0.59 12.56 6.45
CA LEU A 178 -0.08 11.83 5.30
C LEU A 178 0.89 12.69 4.48
N ILE A 179 0.52 13.93 4.17
CA ILE A 179 1.36 14.87 3.40
C ILE A 179 2.67 15.18 4.16
N LEU A 180 2.61 15.38 5.47
CA LEU A 180 3.80 15.69 6.28
C LEU A 180 4.76 14.50 6.44
N LYS A 181 4.25 13.28 6.39
CA LYS A 181 5.07 12.06 6.49
C LYS A 181 5.72 11.65 5.17
N GLN A 182 5.30 12.24 4.05
CA GLN A 182 5.87 11.97 2.72
C GLN A 182 7.04 12.91 2.36
N ASN A 183 7.19 14.01 3.07
CA ASN A 183 8.32 14.97 2.94
C ASN A 183 9.41 14.66 3.99
#